data_877ca3a47e8804bbb9a5aa273a9743de
#
_entry.id   877ca3a47e8804bbb9a5aa273a9743de
#
_cell.length_a   1.000
_cell.length_b   1.000
_cell.length_c   1.000
_cell.angle_alpha   90.00
_cell.angle_beta   90.00
_cell.angle_gamma   90.00
#
_symmetry.space_group_name_H-M   'P 1'
#
loop_
_entity.id
_entity.type
_entity.pdbx_description
1 polymer ?
#
loop_
_entity_poly.entity_id
_entity_poly.type
_entity_poly.pdbx_seq_one_letter_code
_entity_poly.pdbx_strand_id
1 'polypeptide(L)'
;MNAERGASLVELLVGTLLGLLALAALTAAVAVGARLVAAAGARGEAEDTAQLAVEAFTFDARRAGYDPAGAGIERVVEARPDAVTFGAGLDGDGLVDGTSEEQTAYACSAANRRLSRIVGRQSLPLADGVSACGLRYLDAAGTAFAVPSAGLGAADRARIRALALDLTLVPTALHGPTARTVLVALRSGE
;
A
#
# COMPACT_ATOMS: atom_id res chain seq x y z
N MET A 1 -1.91 69.94 -34.79
CA MET A 1 -3.18 69.29 -35.14
C MET A 1 -2.93 67.78 -35.10
N ASN A 2 -3.29 67.18 -34.01
CA ASN A 2 -3.20 65.72 -33.86
C ASN A 2 -4.44 65.10 -34.52
N ALA A 3 -4.24 64.39 -35.62
CA ALA A 3 -5.31 63.62 -36.23
C ALA A 3 -5.66 62.42 -35.29
N GLU A 4 -6.79 62.54 -34.62
CA GLU A 4 -7.36 61.37 -33.90
C GLU A 4 -7.75 60.33 -34.94
N ARG A 5 -6.96 59.26 -35.03
CA ARG A 5 -7.31 58.09 -35.83
C ARG A 5 -8.29 57.27 -35.02
N GLY A 6 -9.58 57.39 -35.34
CA GLY A 6 -10.61 56.49 -34.77
C GLY A 6 -10.29 55.06 -35.15
N ALA A 7 -10.32 54.15 -34.16
CA ALA A 7 -10.15 52.71 -34.40
C ALA A 7 -11.25 52.22 -35.33
N SER A 8 -10.87 51.48 -36.37
CA SER A 8 -11.79 50.84 -37.28
C SER A 8 -12.59 49.72 -36.55
N LEU A 9 -13.87 49.58 -36.85
CA LEU A 9 -14.73 48.53 -36.32
C LEU A 9 -14.14 47.11 -36.57
N VAL A 10 -13.43 46.95 -37.68
CA VAL A 10 -12.71 45.74 -38.01
C VAL A 10 -11.52 45.53 -37.08
N GLU A 11 -10.78 46.56 -36.73
CA GLU A 11 -9.63 46.49 -35.82
C GLU A 11 -10.08 46.08 -34.40
N LEU A 12 -11.22 46.60 -33.94
CA LEU A 12 -11.83 46.21 -32.67
C LEU A 12 -12.28 44.73 -32.70
N LEU A 13 -12.92 44.30 -33.80
CA LEU A 13 -13.35 42.89 -33.98
C LEU A 13 -12.15 41.91 -33.98
N VAL A 14 -11.10 42.23 -34.72
CA VAL A 14 -9.88 41.40 -34.76
C VAL A 14 -9.21 41.41 -33.40
N GLY A 15 -9.10 42.56 -32.74
CA GLY A 15 -8.51 42.63 -31.40
C GLY A 15 -9.27 41.82 -30.35
N THR A 16 -10.62 41.88 -30.35
CA THR A 16 -11.43 41.04 -29.45
C THR A 16 -11.32 39.55 -29.75
N LEU A 17 -11.30 39.16 -31.04
CA LEU A 17 -11.14 37.78 -31.43
C LEU A 17 -9.79 37.22 -30.97
N LEU A 18 -8.71 37.95 -31.21
CA LEU A 18 -7.36 37.54 -30.76
C LEU A 18 -7.27 37.51 -29.24
N GLY A 19 -7.88 38.45 -28.54
CA GLY A 19 -7.95 38.44 -27.08
C GLY A 19 -8.70 37.23 -26.52
N LEU A 20 -9.82 36.83 -27.11
CA LEU A 20 -10.58 35.64 -26.75
C LEU A 20 -9.80 34.37 -27.02
N LEU A 21 -9.09 34.26 -28.15
CA LEU A 21 -8.22 33.10 -28.47
C LEU A 21 -7.08 32.99 -27.47
N ALA A 22 -6.44 34.10 -27.13
CA ALA A 22 -5.37 34.12 -26.13
C ALA A 22 -5.88 33.70 -24.73
N LEU A 23 -7.05 34.19 -24.34
CA LEU A 23 -7.69 33.82 -23.08
C LEU A 23 -8.06 32.32 -23.07
N ALA A 24 -8.62 31.81 -24.17
CA ALA A 24 -8.95 30.39 -24.30
C ALA A 24 -7.69 29.49 -24.22
N ALA A 25 -6.60 29.91 -24.88
CA ALA A 25 -5.32 29.18 -24.80
C ALA A 25 -4.76 29.17 -23.36
N LEU A 26 -4.83 30.32 -22.67
CA LEU A 26 -4.37 30.45 -21.29
C LEU A 26 -5.18 29.57 -20.33
N THR A 27 -6.52 29.60 -20.44
CA THR A 27 -7.38 28.76 -19.60
C THR A 27 -7.16 27.28 -19.84
N ALA A 28 -6.96 26.87 -21.09
CA ALA A 28 -6.60 25.49 -21.43
C ALA A 28 -5.25 25.07 -20.80
N ALA A 29 -4.23 25.91 -20.89
CA ALA A 29 -2.92 25.66 -20.28
C ALA A 29 -3.01 25.52 -18.74
N VAL A 30 -3.76 26.38 -18.07
CA VAL A 30 -4.00 26.31 -16.63
C VAL A 30 -4.74 25.02 -16.27
N ALA A 31 -5.75 24.64 -17.02
CA ALA A 31 -6.51 23.40 -16.78
C ALA A 31 -5.64 22.15 -16.93
N VAL A 32 -4.76 22.11 -17.93
CA VAL A 32 -3.78 21.01 -18.10
C VAL A 32 -2.79 21.00 -16.95
N GLY A 33 -2.23 22.13 -16.57
CA GLY A 33 -1.30 22.25 -15.45
C GLY A 33 -1.92 21.76 -14.12
N ALA A 34 -3.16 22.19 -13.82
CA ALA A 34 -3.87 21.73 -12.63
C ALA A 34 -4.09 20.20 -12.60
N ARG A 35 -4.42 19.60 -13.76
CA ARG A 35 -4.55 18.13 -13.86
C ARG A 35 -3.23 17.40 -13.61
N LEU A 36 -2.12 17.92 -14.15
CA LEU A 36 -0.80 17.33 -13.93
C LEU A 36 -0.37 17.38 -12.47
N VAL A 37 -0.62 18.50 -11.78
CA VAL A 37 -0.31 18.64 -10.35
C VAL A 37 -1.16 17.69 -9.51
N ALA A 38 -2.47 17.63 -9.75
CA ALA A 38 -3.37 16.71 -9.04
C ALA A 38 -2.94 15.25 -9.25
N ALA A 39 -2.53 14.94 -10.45
CA ALA A 39 -2.07 13.62 -10.81
C ALA A 39 -0.74 13.26 -10.11
N ALA A 40 0.22 14.16 -10.08
CA ALA A 40 1.49 13.95 -9.37
C ALA A 40 1.25 13.77 -7.86
N GLY A 41 0.34 14.54 -7.26
CA GLY A 41 -0.05 14.39 -5.86
C GLY A 41 -0.64 13.01 -5.54
N ALA A 42 -1.61 12.55 -6.34
CA ALA A 42 -2.23 11.24 -6.15
C ALA A 42 -1.22 10.07 -6.26
N ARG A 43 -0.20 10.22 -7.12
CA ARG A 43 0.88 9.24 -7.22
C ARG A 43 1.75 9.25 -5.96
N GLY A 44 2.14 10.43 -5.48
CA GLY A 44 2.91 10.56 -4.24
C GLY A 44 2.20 9.92 -3.06
N GLU A 45 0.91 10.21 -2.87
CA GLU A 45 0.09 9.60 -1.80
C GLU A 45 0.03 8.07 -1.89
N ALA A 46 -0.07 7.50 -3.10
CA ALA A 46 -0.08 6.05 -3.28
C ALA A 46 1.31 5.43 -2.98
N GLU A 47 2.40 6.10 -3.36
CA GLU A 47 3.76 5.66 -3.06
C GLU A 47 4.03 5.72 -1.55
N ASP A 48 3.65 6.79 -0.88
CA ASP A 48 3.79 6.96 0.57
C ASP A 48 2.95 5.92 1.34
N THR A 49 1.71 5.70 0.91
CA THR A 49 0.83 4.67 1.49
C THR A 49 1.42 3.27 1.35
N ALA A 50 1.94 2.94 0.16
CA ALA A 50 2.59 1.65 -0.07
C ALA A 50 3.84 1.48 0.79
N GLN A 51 4.64 2.54 0.95
CA GLN A 51 5.84 2.54 1.76
C GLN A 51 5.50 2.30 3.24
N LEU A 52 4.54 3.04 3.79
CA LEU A 52 4.08 2.88 5.18
C LEU A 52 3.54 1.47 5.44
N ALA A 53 2.79 0.91 4.49
CA ALA A 53 2.28 -0.46 4.60
C ALA A 53 3.42 -1.50 4.64
N VAL A 54 4.42 -1.33 3.79
CA VAL A 54 5.63 -2.18 3.76
C VAL A 54 6.44 -2.07 5.05
N GLU A 55 6.61 -0.86 5.57
CA GLU A 55 7.35 -0.63 6.83
C GLU A 55 6.64 -1.27 8.02
N ALA A 56 5.32 -1.09 8.14
CA ALA A 56 4.52 -1.72 9.19
C ALA A 56 4.59 -3.24 9.11
N PHE A 57 4.42 -3.81 7.90
CA PHE A 57 4.53 -5.24 7.69
C PHE A 57 5.93 -5.78 8.06
N THR A 58 6.98 -5.08 7.64
CA THR A 58 8.36 -5.47 7.92
C THR A 58 8.65 -5.45 9.41
N PHE A 59 8.18 -4.43 10.11
CA PHE A 59 8.34 -4.29 11.55
C PHE A 59 7.69 -5.46 12.30
N ASP A 60 6.42 -5.76 12.00
CA ASP A 60 5.70 -6.84 12.67
C ASP A 60 6.24 -8.23 12.30
N ALA A 61 6.62 -8.45 11.04
CA ALA A 61 7.22 -9.70 10.62
C ALA A 61 8.57 -9.97 11.29
N ARG A 62 9.39 -8.93 11.52
CA ARG A 62 10.66 -9.07 12.26
C ARG A 62 10.46 -9.30 13.76
N ARG A 63 9.35 -8.84 14.31
CA ARG A 63 8.98 -9.09 15.70
C ARG A 63 8.35 -10.46 15.91
N ALA A 64 7.86 -11.09 14.86
CA ALA A 64 7.24 -12.41 14.91
C ALA A 64 8.19 -13.46 15.54
N GLY A 65 7.67 -14.22 16.50
CA GLY A 65 8.42 -15.21 17.25
C GLY A 65 9.33 -14.59 18.33
N TYR A 66 9.10 -13.34 18.73
CA TYR A 66 9.73 -12.81 19.94
C TYR A 66 9.20 -13.60 21.14
N ASP A 67 10.12 -14.23 21.89
CA ASP A 67 9.80 -15.16 22.97
C ASP A 67 10.83 -15.04 24.09
N PRO A 68 10.68 -14.05 24.97
CA PRO A 68 11.64 -13.83 26.07
C PRO A 68 11.55 -14.93 27.15
N ALA A 69 10.43 -15.63 27.22
CA ALA A 69 10.24 -16.71 28.20
C ALA A 69 10.74 -18.08 27.70
N GLY A 70 11.07 -18.21 26.40
CA GLY A 70 11.47 -19.50 25.81
C GLY A 70 10.35 -20.54 25.76
N ALA A 71 9.10 -20.08 25.69
CA ALA A 71 7.91 -20.94 25.72
C ALA A 71 7.61 -21.62 24.39
N GLY A 72 8.33 -21.28 23.31
CA GLY A 72 8.11 -21.84 21.98
C GLY A 72 6.98 -21.15 21.21
N ILE A 73 6.90 -19.81 21.30
CA ILE A 73 5.88 -18.99 20.63
C ILE A 73 5.86 -19.24 19.12
N GLU A 74 4.66 -19.50 18.59
CA GLU A 74 4.44 -19.69 17.17
C GLU A 74 4.59 -18.36 16.40
N ARG A 75 5.59 -18.25 15.52
CA ARG A 75 5.90 -17.03 14.75
C ARG A 75 4.81 -16.65 13.77
N VAL A 76 4.23 -17.67 13.11
CA VAL A 76 3.16 -17.52 12.13
C VAL A 76 2.00 -18.37 12.58
N VAL A 77 1.01 -17.75 13.17
CA VAL A 77 -0.19 -18.40 13.71
C VAL A 77 -1.16 -18.80 12.59
N GLU A 78 -1.22 -17.99 11.54
CA GLU A 78 -2.03 -18.25 10.35
C GLU A 78 -1.26 -17.82 9.10
N ALA A 79 -1.34 -18.63 8.04
CA ALA A 79 -0.72 -18.36 6.74
C ALA A 79 -1.67 -18.75 5.62
N ARG A 80 -2.30 -17.75 4.99
CA ARG A 80 -3.19 -17.88 3.83
C ARG A 80 -2.63 -17.10 2.63
N PRO A 81 -3.15 -17.31 1.41
CA PRO A 81 -2.74 -16.52 0.26
C PRO A 81 -3.02 -15.01 0.40
N ASP A 82 -4.05 -14.66 1.16
CA ASP A 82 -4.59 -13.30 1.36
C ASP A 82 -4.48 -12.80 2.80
N ALA A 83 -4.00 -13.61 3.74
CA ALA A 83 -3.87 -13.22 5.14
C ALA A 83 -2.70 -13.92 5.83
N VAL A 84 -2.06 -13.19 6.75
CA VAL A 84 -1.07 -13.74 7.67
C VAL A 84 -1.32 -13.23 9.07
N THR A 85 -1.12 -14.08 10.08
CA THR A 85 -1.13 -13.68 11.48
C THR A 85 0.22 -14.01 12.10
N PHE A 86 0.87 -13.01 12.66
CA PHE A 86 2.11 -13.13 13.41
C PHE A 86 1.81 -13.27 14.90
N GLY A 87 2.59 -14.09 15.60
CA GLY A 87 2.58 -14.21 17.05
C GLY A 87 3.87 -13.70 17.67
N ALA A 88 3.78 -13.08 18.84
CA ALA A 88 4.90 -12.63 19.65
C ALA A 88 4.49 -12.66 21.12
N GLY A 89 5.30 -13.19 22.02
CA GLY A 89 5.06 -13.16 23.46
C GLY A 89 5.61 -11.86 24.06
N LEU A 90 4.78 -10.86 24.24
CA LEU A 90 5.20 -9.53 24.66
C LEU A 90 5.24 -9.35 26.18
N ASP A 91 4.37 -10.01 26.90
CA ASP A 91 4.26 -9.95 28.36
C ASP A 91 5.10 -11.01 29.09
N GLY A 92 5.59 -12.03 28.33
CA GLY A 92 6.46 -13.07 28.85
C GLY A 92 5.73 -14.17 29.62
N ASP A 93 4.41 -14.29 29.48
CA ASP A 93 3.62 -15.36 30.10
C ASP A 93 3.73 -16.69 29.32
N GLY A 94 4.33 -16.67 28.13
CA GLY A 94 4.56 -17.83 27.26
C GLY A 94 3.33 -18.24 26.45
N LEU A 95 2.31 -17.43 26.37
CA LEU A 95 1.12 -17.61 25.54
C LEU A 95 1.05 -16.50 24.48
N VAL A 96 0.27 -16.70 23.46
CA VAL A 96 -0.04 -15.66 22.44
C VAL A 96 -1.51 -15.34 22.54
N ASP A 97 -1.83 -14.23 23.18
CA ASP A 97 -3.21 -13.79 23.33
C ASP A 97 -3.72 -13.15 22.03
N GLY A 98 -4.76 -13.76 21.44
CA GLY A 98 -5.40 -13.28 20.22
C GLY A 98 -6.18 -11.97 20.38
N THR A 99 -6.34 -11.47 21.60
CA THR A 99 -7.02 -10.20 21.88
C THR A 99 -6.09 -9.05 22.21
N SER A 100 -4.78 -9.33 22.29
CA SER A 100 -3.73 -8.38 22.65
C SER A 100 -2.88 -8.00 21.42
N GLU A 101 -1.84 -7.18 21.64
CA GLU A 101 -0.84 -6.83 20.63
C GLU A 101 0.12 -8.00 20.28
N GLU A 102 -0.03 -9.12 20.95
CA GLU A 102 0.76 -10.33 20.71
C GLU A 102 0.37 -11.04 19.42
N GLN A 103 -0.85 -10.82 18.95
CA GLN A 103 -1.25 -11.20 17.60
C GLN A 103 -1.45 -9.97 16.72
N THR A 104 -0.70 -9.97 15.61
CA THR A 104 -0.87 -8.97 14.56
C THR A 104 -1.16 -9.67 13.24
N ALA A 105 -2.31 -9.37 12.65
CA ALA A 105 -2.70 -9.94 11.37
C ALA A 105 -2.68 -8.90 10.25
N TYR A 106 -2.39 -9.37 9.04
CA TYR A 106 -2.51 -8.62 7.80
C TYR A 106 -3.49 -9.34 6.89
N ALA A 107 -4.45 -8.61 6.36
CA ALA A 107 -5.47 -9.15 5.47
C ALA A 107 -5.62 -8.32 4.21
N CYS A 108 -5.52 -8.99 3.07
CA CYS A 108 -5.75 -8.46 1.75
C CYS A 108 -7.22 -8.70 1.37
N SER A 109 -8.03 -7.67 1.24
CA SER A 109 -9.41 -7.78 0.77
C SER A 109 -9.53 -7.28 -0.66
N ALA A 110 -9.65 -8.21 -1.61
CA ALA A 110 -9.91 -7.86 -3.01
C ALA A 110 -11.27 -7.17 -3.18
N ALA A 111 -12.30 -7.60 -2.43
CA ALA A 111 -13.64 -7.01 -2.48
C ALA A 111 -13.64 -5.54 -2.02
N ASN A 112 -12.91 -5.24 -0.95
CA ASN A 112 -12.81 -3.89 -0.41
C ASN A 112 -11.64 -3.09 -0.99
N ARG A 113 -10.83 -3.70 -1.86
CA ARG A 113 -9.62 -3.12 -2.42
C ARG A 113 -8.71 -2.52 -1.35
N ARG A 114 -8.43 -3.28 -0.29
CA ARG A 114 -7.79 -2.78 0.91
C ARG A 114 -6.81 -3.80 1.49
N LEU A 115 -5.68 -3.30 1.98
CA LEU A 115 -4.81 -4.01 2.92
C LEU A 115 -5.10 -3.47 4.32
N SER A 116 -5.42 -4.36 5.25
CA SER A 116 -5.67 -4.00 6.65
C SER A 116 -4.64 -4.66 7.57
N ARG A 117 -4.28 -3.96 8.64
CA ARG A 117 -3.55 -4.47 9.79
C ARG A 117 -4.52 -4.63 10.95
N ILE A 118 -4.54 -5.80 11.56
CA ILE A 118 -5.45 -6.13 12.67
C ILE A 118 -4.59 -6.43 13.88
N VAL A 119 -4.84 -5.71 14.98
CA VAL A 119 -4.14 -5.90 16.26
C VAL A 119 -5.21 -6.10 17.33
N GLY A 120 -5.20 -7.27 17.95
CA GLY A 120 -6.28 -7.67 18.84
C GLY A 120 -7.62 -7.62 18.12
N ARG A 121 -8.52 -6.72 18.57
CA ARG A 121 -9.85 -6.53 17.96
C ARG A 121 -9.96 -5.33 17.02
N GLN A 122 -8.87 -4.59 16.82
CA GLN A 122 -8.87 -3.37 16.01
C GLN A 122 -8.36 -3.67 14.61
N SER A 123 -9.15 -3.34 13.59
CA SER A 123 -8.75 -3.39 12.18
C SER A 123 -8.46 -1.98 11.69
N LEU A 124 -7.22 -1.75 11.30
CA LEU A 124 -6.72 -0.47 10.79
C LEU A 124 -6.46 -0.61 9.29
N PRO A 125 -7.09 0.21 8.44
CA PRO A 125 -6.74 0.25 7.03
C PRO A 125 -5.32 0.79 6.87
N LEU A 126 -4.45 0.04 6.20
CA LEU A 126 -3.10 0.49 5.87
C LEU A 126 -3.02 1.07 4.46
N ALA A 127 -3.71 0.46 3.51
CA ALA A 127 -3.74 0.92 2.14
C ALA A 127 -5.12 0.70 1.52
N ASP A 128 -5.67 1.74 0.94
CA ASP A 128 -6.86 1.71 0.09
C ASP A 128 -6.46 1.74 -1.40
N GLY A 129 -7.38 1.40 -2.29
CA GLY A 129 -7.09 1.37 -3.72
C GLY A 129 -6.23 0.19 -4.17
N VAL A 130 -6.13 -0.84 -3.36
CA VAL A 130 -5.38 -2.06 -3.66
C VAL A 130 -6.02 -2.77 -4.85
N SER A 131 -5.27 -2.96 -5.94
CA SER A 131 -5.71 -3.73 -7.12
C SER A 131 -5.24 -5.17 -7.08
N ALA A 132 -4.07 -5.43 -6.49
CA ALA A 132 -3.57 -6.76 -6.23
C ALA A 132 -2.81 -6.78 -4.90
N CYS A 133 -3.01 -7.84 -4.14
CA CYS A 133 -2.32 -8.09 -2.89
C CYS A 133 -2.20 -9.59 -2.69
N GLY A 134 -1.03 -10.06 -2.32
CA GLY A 134 -0.78 -11.46 -2.10
C GLY A 134 0.38 -11.70 -1.16
N LEU A 135 0.35 -12.84 -0.51
CA LEU A 135 1.37 -13.29 0.43
C LEU A 135 2.03 -14.56 -0.08
N ARG A 136 3.35 -14.56 -0.09
CA ARG A 136 4.16 -15.76 -0.40
C ARG A 136 5.01 -16.13 0.80
N TYR A 137 5.08 -17.40 1.10
CA TYR A 137 5.79 -17.93 2.24
C TYR A 137 6.95 -18.78 1.72
N LEU A 138 8.13 -18.60 2.27
CA LEU A 138 9.34 -19.28 1.80
C LEU A 138 9.98 -20.06 2.94
N ASP A 139 10.54 -21.22 2.60
CA ASP A 139 11.33 -22.06 3.50
C ASP A 139 12.79 -21.58 3.61
N ALA A 140 13.63 -22.34 4.31
CA ALA A 140 15.04 -22.02 4.48
C ALA A 140 15.85 -22.09 3.18
N ALA A 141 15.38 -22.82 2.17
CA ALA A 141 15.99 -22.89 0.85
C ALA A 141 15.52 -21.77 -0.08
N GLY A 142 14.58 -20.92 0.38
CA GLY A 142 13.95 -19.90 -0.45
C GLY A 142 12.86 -20.45 -1.38
N THR A 143 12.43 -21.70 -1.15
CA THR A 143 11.35 -22.30 -1.94
C THR A 143 9.99 -21.84 -1.42
N ALA A 144 9.13 -21.41 -2.33
CA ALA A 144 7.79 -20.96 -1.96
C ALA A 144 6.87 -22.15 -1.66
N PHE A 145 6.10 -22.04 -0.59
CA PHE A 145 5.02 -22.98 -0.27
C PHE A 145 3.84 -22.80 -1.25
N ALA A 146 3.25 -23.93 -1.66
CA ALA A 146 1.93 -23.90 -2.29
C ALA A 146 0.88 -23.74 -1.18
N VAL A 147 0.25 -22.55 -1.11
CA VAL A 147 -0.67 -22.19 -0.03
C VAL A 147 -2.10 -22.49 -0.43
N PRO A 148 -2.80 -23.46 0.21
CA PRO A 148 -4.21 -23.69 -0.02
C PRO A 148 -5.05 -22.49 0.44
N SER A 149 -6.27 -22.36 -0.08
CA SER A 149 -7.21 -21.32 0.38
C SER A 149 -7.54 -21.43 1.88
N ALA A 150 -7.50 -22.64 2.43
CA ALA A 150 -7.68 -22.90 3.86
C ALA A 150 -6.45 -22.50 4.72
N GLY A 151 -5.32 -22.17 4.07
CA GLY A 151 -4.07 -21.85 4.75
C GLY A 151 -3.14 -23.05 4.94
N LEU A 152 -1.91 -22.76 5.40
CA LEU A 152 -0.90 -23.78 5.71
C LEU A 152 -1.17 -24.45 7.07
N GLY A 153 -0.91 -25.73 7.14
CA GLY A 153 -0.92 -26.49 8.40
C GLY A 153 0.22 -26.08 9.34
N ALA A 154 0.10 -26.43 10.62
CA ALA A 154 1.08 -26.05 11.66
C ALA A 154 2.50 -26.50 11.32
N ALA A 155 2.68 -27.70 10.78
CA ALA A 155 3.98 -28.22 10.40
C ALA A 155 4.67 -27.41 9.31
N ASP A 156 3.92 -26.92 8.32
CA ASP A 156 4.46 -26.08 7.25
C ASP A 156 4.70 -24.65 7.76
N ARG A 157 3.80 -24.09 8.59
CA ARG A 157 4.01 -22.79 9.22
C ARG A 157 5.29 -22.72 10.03
N ALA A 158 5.63 -23.78 10.78
CA ALA A 158 6.89 -23.87 11.53
C ALA A 158 8.15 -23.81 10.64
N ARG A 159 8.03 -24.20 9.37
CA ARG A 159 9.12 -24.20 8.38
C ARG A 159 9.29 -22.86 7.65
N ILE A 160 8.35 -21.94 7.76
CA ILE A 160 8.45 -20.62 7.13
C ILE A 160 9.67 -19.88 7.70
N ARG A 161 10.51 -19.34 6.81
CA ARG A 161 11.69 -18.55 7.17
C ARG A 161 11.66 -17.14 6.59
N ALA A 162 10.89 -16.94 5.55
CA ALA A 162 10.68 -15.60 4.98
C ALA A 162 9.27 -15.47 4.43
N LEU A 163 8.80 -14.23 4.37
CA LEU A 163 7.53 -13.85 3.74
C LEU A 163 7.77 -12.78 2.69
N ALA A 164 7.04 -12.88 1.59
CA ALA A 164 6.94 -11.78 0.63
C ALA A 164 5.51 -11.26 0.63
N LEU A 165 5.37 -9.94 0.73
CA LEU A 165 4.13 -9.21 0.50
C LEU A 165 4.23 -8.54 -0.87
N ASP A 166 3.34 -8.92 -1.78
CA ASP A 166 3.17 -8.28 -3.08
C ASP A 166 1.97 -7.34 -3.00
N LEU A 167 2.18 -6.05 -3.19
CA LEU A 167 1.16 -5.03 -3.08
C LEU A 167 1.14 -4.16 -4.33
N THR A 168 -0.03 -4.02 -4.97
CA THR A 168 -0.24 -3.13 -6.11
C THR A 168 -1.38 -2.17 -5.81
N LEU A 169 -1.09 -0.87 -5.87
CA LEU A 169 -2.06 0.21 -5.70
C LEU A 169 -2.37 0.85 -7.06
N VAL A 170 -3.63 1.21 -7.26
CA VAL A 170 -4.06 2.01 -8.42
C VAL A 170 -4.58 3.34 -7.88
N PRO A 171 -3.78 4.42 -7.98
CA PRO A 171 -4.13 5.70 -7.38
C PRO A 171 -5.36 6.35 -8.03
N THR A 172 -5.44 6.38 -9.35
CA THR A 172 -6.59 6.93 -10.13
C THR A 172 -6.45 6.55 -11.61
N ALA A 173 -7.53 6.79 -12.40
CA ALA A 173 -7.60 6.43 -13.82
C ALA A 173 -6.53 7.07 -14.75
N LEU A 174 -5.76 8.04 -14.25
CA LEU A 174 -4.77 8.80 -15.04
C LEU A 174 -3.32 8.29 -14.86
N HIS A 175 -3.07 7.35 -13.94
CA HIS A 175 -1.73 6.90 -13.60
C HIS A 175 -1.67 5.37 -13.56
N GLY A 176 -0.54 4.85 -14.01
CA GLY A 176 -0.24 3.43 -13.92
C GLY A 176 -0.19 2.93 -12.45
N PRO A 177 -0.32 1.63 -12.24
CA PRO A 177 -0.28 1.03 -10.92
C PRO A 177 1.09 1.23 -10.26
N THR A 178 1.10 1.50 -8.95
CA THR A 178 2.30 1.46 -8.11
C THR A 178 2.40 0.08 -7.50
N ALA A 179 3.41 -0.69 -7.90
CA ALA A 179 3.67 -2.02 -7.35
C ALA A 179 4.84 -1.97 -6.37
N ARG A 180 4.69 -2.65 -5.25
CA ARG A 180 5.76 -2.89 -4.26
C ARG A 180 5.75 -4.36 -3.89
N THR A 181 6.94 -4.93 -3.85
CA THR A 181 7.18 -6.25 -3.28
C THR A 181 8.20 -6.10 -2.17
N VAL A 182 7.89 -6.61 -1.00
CA VAL A 182 8.84 -6.70 0.10
C VAL A 182 9.06 -8.15 0.48
N LEU A 183 10.31 -8.53 0.64
CA LEU A 183 10.71 -9.82 1.19
C LEU A 183 11.29 -9.58 2.58
N VAL A 184 10.72 -10.23 3.58
CA VAL A 184 11.14 -10.12 4.98
C VAL A 184 11.54 -11.51 5.49
N ALA A 185 12.78 -11.63 5.97
CA ALA A 185 13.19 -12.80 6.70
C ALA A 185 12.60 -12.76 8.13
N LEU A 186 12.02 -13.85 8.56
CA LEU A 186 11.58 -14.01 9.94
C LEU A 186 12.78 -14.29 10.85
N ARG A 187 12.64 -13.91 12.11
CA ARG A 187 13.64 -14.21 13.14
C ARG A 187 13.89 -15.73 13.19
N SER A 188 15.16 -16.13 13.12
CA SER A 188 15.53 -17.51 13.46
C SER A 188 15.31 -17.67 14.97
N GLY A 189 14.38 -18.53 15.37
CA GLY A 189 14.30 -18.95 16.77
C GLY A 189 15.56 -19.76 17.08
N GLU A 190 16.37 -19.28 17.98
CA GLU A 190 17.38 -20.08 18.69
C GLU A 190 16.69 -20.86 19.78
#